data_1294fa2ca9438a42679c5bb5c6cbc21e
#
_entry.id   1294fa2ca9438a42679c5bb5c6cbc21e
#
_cell.length_a   1.000
_cell.length_b   1.000
_cell.length_c   1.000
_cell.angle_alpha   90.00
_cell.angle_beta   90.00
_cell.angle_gamma   90.00
#
_symmetry.space_group_name_H-M   'P 1'
#
loop_
_entity.id
_entity.type
_entity.pdbx_description
1 polymer ?
#
loop_
_entity_poly.entity_id
_entity_poly.type
_entity_poly.pdbx_seq_one_letter_code
_entity_poly.pdbx_strand_id
1 'polypeptide(L)'
;MNEKIRNVIFDFGGVIVDLSIQATVEAFRQLGADTEGFLGRYGQQGLFRELELGKISPDEFCQQLLPNVPKEQVCEAWNRMLVRIPLRRLQALDALRRRYHISLLSNTNDIHWDFSLKEQFLPQGYNPVELFEHVFLSQKLHLAKPGREIFEEVLRQSGYKAEETLFIDDSEANCKAFAELGVQTFTPRHADEWMQELCPAVATIGFFDGVHQGHQYLINQVREIARQRGMDAMLLTFDRHPREVLHADYIPQLLTSTSEKLQLLRQTGMERVEVLQFTPELSRLTAREFMQSVLKEQLGVKVLVMGYDHRFGSDGGTFEDYRRWGMERDIEVILAEELAQDHVSSSECRRSLLEGDVERAARLLGHPYLLTGTVGEGHHVGQHLGFPTANIQTERGKILPQKGVYAVRVRLQDGSLLKGMLNIGKRPTLDNGEDTSVEVNILDFNGNLYGECIQLEFVRRLRDEKRFNSLEELQQQLIMDRRQVLEIL
;
A
#
# COMPACT_ATOMS: atom_id res chain seq x y z
N MET A 1 -2.04 28.36 -3.73
CA MET A 1 -0.63 28.51 -4.17
C MET A 1 -0.55 29.43 -5.37
N ASN A 2 0.61 30.08 -5.55
CA ASN A 2 0.85 30.96 -6.71
C ASN A 2 0.95 30.09 -7.98
N GLU A 3 0.19 30.44 -9.04
CA GLU A 3 0.18 29.72 -10.33
C GLU A 3 1.55 29.64 -11.03
N LYS A 4 2.56 30.33 -10.50
CA LYS A 4 3.92 30.37 -11.06
C LYS A 4 4.83 29.24 -10.60
N ILE A 5 4.46 28.48 -9.54
CA ILE A 5 5.32 27.42 -9.00
C ILE A 5 5.44 26.27 -9.99
N ARG A 6 6.67 25.92 -10.32
CA ARG A 6 7.05 24.80 -11.21
C ARG A 6 7.96 23.80 -10.52
N ASN A 7 8.71 24.25 -9.51
CA ASN A 7 9.69 23.45 -8.80
C ASN A 7 9.32 23.35 -7.32
N VAL A 8 9.42 22.16 -6.74
CA VAL A 8 9.19 21.93 -5.31
C VAL A 8 10.40 21.22 -4.73
N ILE A 9 11.01 21.83 -3.71
CA ILE A 9 12.14 21.25 -2.99
C ILE A 9 11.64 20.83 -1.62
N PHE A 10 11.82 19.56 -1.27
CA PHE A 10 11.39 18.96 0.00
C PHE A 10 12.58 18.78 0.94
N ASP A 11 12.42 19.12 2.20
CA ASP A 11 13.24 18.52 3.26
C ASP A 11 12.89 17.04 3.42
N PHE A 12 13.79 16.30 4.05
CA PHE A 12 13.62 14.87 4.29
C PHE A 12 13.05 14.62 5.71
N GLY A 13 13.76 15.05 6.73
CA GLY A 13 13.41 14.82 8.13
C GLY A 13 12.20 15.63 8.59
N GLY A 14 11.18 14.99 9.16
CA GLY A 14 9.97 15.69 9.61
C GLY A 14 9.03 16.16 8.49
N VAL A 15 9.40 15.93 7.21
CA VAL A 15 8.58 16.22 6.02
C VAL A 15 8.27 14.93 5.27
N ILE A 16 9.28 14.15 4.89
CA ILE A 16 9.10 12.87 4.19
C ILE A 16 9.21 11.70 5.15
N VAL A 17 10.22 11.68 6.03
CA VAL A 17 10.44 10.64 7.04
C VAL A 17 10.00 11.11 8.42
N ASP A 18 9.30 10.24 9.16
CA ASP A 18 8.97 10.48 10.56
C ASP A 18 10.22 10.33 11.42
N LEU A 19 10.44 11.26 12.36
CA LEU A 19 11.63 11.31 13.22
C LEU A 19 11.29 11.08 14.70
N SER A 20 12.22 10.41 15.41
CA SER A 20 12.19 10.26 16.86
C SER A 20 13.59 10.46 17.45
N ILE A 21 13.91 11.69 17.88
CA ILE A 21 15.17 11.98 18.57
C ILE A 21 15.30 11.17 19.86
N GLN A 22 14.19 11.02 20.60
CA GLN A 22 14.17 10.28 21.85
C GLN A 22 14.57 8.81 21.68
N ALA A 23 14.16 8.17 20.58
CA ALA A 23 14.51 6.77 20.30
C ALA A 23 16.02 6.60 20.10
N THR A 24 16.68 7.54 19.42
CA THR A 24 18.13 7.47 19.20
C THR A 24 18.93 7.84 20.46
N VAL A 25 18.49 8.85 21.23
CA VAL A 25 19.12 9.19 22.52
C VAL A 25 19.09 7.98 23.47
N GLU A 26 17.95 7.29 23.57
CA GLU A 26 17.81 6.11 24.40
C GLU A 26 18.69 4.96 23.91
N ALA A 27 18.76 4.73 22.60
CA ALA A 27 19.60 3.69 22.01
C ALA A 27 21.10 3.96 22.29
N PHE A 28 21.58 5.19 22.17
CA PHE A 28 22.95 5.55 22.52
C PHE A 28 23.23 5.43 24.02
N ARG A 29 22.27 5.79 24.87
CA ARG A 29 22.40 5.60 26.33
C ARG A 29 22.58 4.14 26.70
N GLN A 30 21.87 3.22 26.04
CA GLN A 30 22.03 1.77 26.24
C GLN A 30 23.43 1.26 25.82
N LEU A 31 24.07 1.94 24.87
CA LEU A 31 25.44 1.65 24.44
C LEU A 31 26.49 2.37 25.29
N GLY A 32 26.09 3.19 26.30
CA GLY A 32 26.96 3.89 27.21
C GLY A 32 27.39 5.28 26.76
N ALA A 33 26.75 5.85 25.72
CA ALA A 33 26.98 7.23 25.28
C ALA A 33 25.84 8.16 25.72
N ASP A 34 26.18 9.29 26.33
CA ASP A 34 25.25 10.39 26.58
C ASP A 34 25.31 11.36 25.38
N THR A 35 24.27 11.36 24.59
CA THR A 35 24.12 12.21 23.41
C THR A 35 23.11 13.34 23.63
N GLU A 36 22.53 13.43 24.81
CA GLU A 36 21.62 14.51 25.20
C GLU A 36 22.34 15.87 25.09
N GLY A 37 21.77 16.81 24.36
CA GLY A 37 22.37 18.12 24.10
C GLY A 37 23.21 18.22 22.82
N PHE A 38 23.63 17.11 22.22
CA PHE A 38 24.26 17.10 20.89
C PHE A 38 23.26 16.90 19.73
N LEU A 39 22.10 16.35 20.02
CA LEU A 39 21.04 16.02 19.05
C LEU A 39 19.90 17.02 19.21
N GLY A 40 19.64 17.76 18.14
CA GLY A 40 18.52 18.69 18.05
C GLY A 40 17.56 18.34 16.91
N ARG A 41 16.34 18.84 16.99
CA ARG A 41 15.32 18.61 15.94
C ARG A 41 15.75 19.16 14.57
N TYR A 42 16.44 20.29 14.57
CA TYR A 42 16.77 21.02 13.35
C TYR A 42 18.28 21.16 13.11
N GLY A 43 19.10 20.56 13.92
CA GLY A 43 20.56 20.61 13.76
C GLY A 43 21.28 19.84 14.84
N GLN A 44 22.42 19.30 14.45
CA GLN A 44 23.30 18.50 15.30
C GLN A 44 24.52 19.31 15.72
N GLN A 45 25.21 18.87 16.79
CA GLN A 45 26.43 19.47 17.27
C GLN A 45 27.59 18.46 17.39
N GLY A 46 28.82 18.93 17.53
CA GLY A 46 29.99 18.06 17.68
C GLY A 46 30.17 17.08 16.52
N LEU A 47 30.53 15.85 16.85
CA LEU A 47 30.77 14.78 15.87
C LEU A 47 29.58 14.52 14.92
N PHE A 48 28.37 14.65 15.40
CA PHE A 48 27.16 14.50 14.59
C PHE A 48 27.08 15.55 13.49
N ARG A 49 27.47 16.79 13.82
CA ARG A 49 27.53 17.88 12.84
C ARG A 49 28.64 17.69 11.82
N GLU A 50 29.79 17.19 12.26
CA GLU A 50 30.91 16.90 11.35
C GLU A 50 30.56 15.79 10.36
N LEU A 51 29.85 14.76 10.82
CA LEU A 51 29.32 13.69 9.98
C LEU A 51 28.30 14.23 8.96
N GLU A 52 27.35 15.11 9.37
CA GLU A 52 26.38 15.74 8.46
C GLU A 52 27.03 16.65 7.41
N LEU A 53 28.20 17.21 7.71
CA LEU A 53 28.97 17.99 6.75
C LEU A 53 29.94 17.14 5.90
N GLY A 54 29.96 15.81 6.12
CA GLY A 54 30.90 14.92 5.43
C GLY A 54 32.36 15.21 5.75
N LYS A 55 32.65 15.84 6.91
CA LYS A 55 34.01 16.15 7.37
C LYS A 55 34.72 14.93 7.97
N ILE A 56 33.93 14.01 8.48
CA ILE A 56 34.39 12.71 8.99
C ILE A 56 33.57 11.60 8.33
N SER A 57 34.20 10.44 8.13
CA SER A 57 33.55 9.25 7.63
C SER A 57 32.67 8.57 8.67
N PRO A 58 31.72 7.69 8.28
CA PRO A 58 31.00 6.82 9.20
C PRO A 58 31.88 6.00 10.14
N ASP A 59 33.04 5.53 9.66
CA ASP A 59 33.99 4.76 10.46
C ASP A 59 34.65 5.62 11.55
N GLU A 60 35.12 6.80 11.18
CA GLU A 60 35.72 7.77 12.12
C GLU A 60 34.68 8.22 13.14
N PHE A 61 33.44 8.47 12.74
CA PHE A 61 32.33 8.83 13.64
C PHE A 61 32.09 7.73 14.69
N CYS A 62 31.94 6.48 14.26
CA CYS A 62 31.70 5.37 15.18
C CYS A 62 32.87 5.14 16.13
N GLN A 63 34.11 5.22 15.62
CA GLN A 63 35.32 5.05 16.42
C GLN A 63 35.53 6.17 17.45
N GLN A 64 35.21 7.41 17.10
CA GLN A 64 35.35 8.55 18.03
C GLN A 64 34.23 8.60 19.06
N LEU A 65 32.98 8.23 18.67
CA LEU A 65 31.84 8.26 19.57
C LEU A 65 31.88 7.11 20.60
N LEU A 66 32.11 5.86 20.12
CA LEU A 66 32.06 4.65 20.93
C LEU A 66 33.14 3.64 20.46
N PRO A 67 34.42 3.84 20.80
CA PRO A 67 35.56 3.08 20.26
C PRO A 67 35.53 1.58 20.58
N ASN A 68 34.78 1.15 21.60
CA ASN A 68 34.70 -0.25 22.04
C ASN A 68 33.38 -0.93 21.65
N VAL A 69 32.53 -0.26 20.87
CA VAL A 69 31.23 -0.80 20.40
C VAL A 69 31.35 -1.10 18.89
N PRO A 70 30.86 -2.27 18.43
CA PRO A 70 30.83 -2.58 17.00
C PRO A 70 30.12 -1.48 16.19
N LYS A 71 30.68 -1.13 15.03
CA LYS A 71 30.16 -0.08 14.13
C LYS A 71 28.67 -0.29 13.82
N GLU A 72 28.27 -1.52 13.57
CA GLU A 72 26.89 -1.89 13.23
C GLU A 72 25.92 -1.47 14.33
N GLN A 73 26.28 -1.65 15.59
CA GLN A 73 25.44 -1.27 16.73
C GLN A 73 25.37 0.27 16.90
N VAL A 74 26.47 0.98 16.64
CA VAL A 74 26.48 2.45 16.65
C VAL A 74 25.60 3.00 15.53
N CYS A 75 25.72 2.46 14.33
CA CYS A 75 24.88 2.82 13.18
C CYS A 75 23.40 2.50 13.43
N GLU A 76 23.11 1.34 14.02
CA GLU A 76 21.73 0.97 14.40
C GLU A 76 21.14 1.96 15.39
N ALA A 77 21.88 2.31 16.46
CA ALA A 77 21.45 3.29 17.44
C ALA A 77 21.19 4.67 16.81
N TRP A 78 22.03 5.08 15.87
CA TRP A 78 21.87 6.34 15.14
C TRP A 78 20.64 6.30 14.23
N ASN A 79 20.40 5.19 13.52
CA ASN A 79 19.27 5.00 12.63
C ASN A 79 17.91 4.93 13.35
N ARG A 80 17.87 4.72 14.68
CA ARG A 80 16.62 4.80 15.48
C ARG A 80 15.92 6.15 15.40
N MET A 81 16.63 7.19 14.97
CA MET A 81 16.04 8.50 14.69
C MET A 81 15.01 8.42 13.55
N LEU A 82 15.26 7.59 12.56
CA LEU A 82 14.45 7.47 11.35
C LEU A 82 13.36 6.39 11.57
N VAL A 83 12.14 6.83 11.91
CA VAL A 83 11.06 5.91 12.28
C VAL A 83 10.54 5.17 11.05
N ARG A 84 10.04 5.90 10.06
CA ARG A 84 9.53 5.35 8.80
C ARG A 84 9.24 6.44 7.77
N ILE A 85 9.18 6.04 6.49
CA ILE A 85 8.54 6.82 5.43
C ILE A 85 7.15 6.20 5.17
N PRO A 86 6.04 6.88 5.47
CA PRO A 86 4.71 6.38 5.14
C PRO A 86 4.53 6.26 3.63
N LEU A 87 4.00 5.11 3.15
CA LEU A 87 3.80 4.84 1.72
C LEU A 87 3.00 5.94 1.02
N ARG A 88 1.99 6.52 1.70
CA ARG A 88 1.18 7.62 1.16
C ARG A 88 2.02 8.84 0.74
N ARG A 89 3.10 9.16 1.46
CA ARG A 89 3.99 10.27 1.10
C ARG A 89 4.76 9.97 -0.18
N LEU A 90 5.24 8.73 -0.36
CA LEU A 90 5.91 8.30 -1.59
C LEU A 90 4.95 8.32 -2.78
N GLN A 91 3.72 7.86 -2.60
CA GLN A 91 2.68 7.92 -3.63
C GLN A 91 2.33 9.38 -4.00
N ALA A 92 2.22 10.26 -3.00
CA ALA A 92 1.97 11.68 -3.23
C ALA A 92 3.12 12.36 -3.98
N LEU A 93 4.38 12.07 -3.64
CA LEU A 93 5.56 12.56 -4.35
C LEU A 93 5.58 12.05 -5.80
N ASP A 94 5.28 10.78 -6.05
CA ASP A 94 5.19 10.22 -7.41
C ASP A 94 4.07 10.87 -8.24
N ALA A 95 2.94 11.19 -7.62
CA ALA A 95 1.88 11.95 -8.28
C ALA A 95 2.31 13.39 -8.60
N LEU A 96 3.04 14.06 -7.68
CA LEU A 96 3.51 15.44 -7.84
C LEU A 96 4.51 15.60 -8.99
N ARG A 97 5.38 14.63 -9.26
CA ARG A 97 6.37 14.71 -10.37
C ARG A 97 5.74 14.82 -11.76
N ARG A 98 4.44 14.56 -11.88
CA ARG A 98 3.69 14.76 -13.13
C ARG A 98 3.33 16.23 -13.36
N ARG A 99 3.40 17.07 -12.33
CA ARG A 99 2.98 18.48 -12.32
C ARG A 99 4.12 19.45 -12.02
N TYR A 100 5.10 18.99 -11.24
CA TYR A 100 6.22 19.79 -10.75
C TYR A 100 7.55 19.05 -10.94
N HIS A 101 8.61 19.81 -11.10
CA HIS A 101 9.97 19.30 -10.88
C HIS A 101 10.18 19.17 -9.37
N ILE A 102 10.33 17.95 -8.85
CA ILE A 102 10.50 17.73 -7.42
C ILE A 102 11.95 17.37 -7.10
N SER A 103 12.48 17.96 -6.05
CA SER A 103 13.85 17.74 -5.58
C SER A 103 13.88 17.57 -4.07
N LEU A 104 14.95 16.95 -3.56
CA LEU A 104 15.19 16.73 -2.14
C LEU A 104 16.38 17.58 -1.68
N LEU A 105 16.28 18.25 -0.52
CA LEU A 105 17.35 18.95 0.15
C LEU A 105 17.39 18.61 1.64
N SER A 106 18.37 17.81 2.07
CA SER A 106 18.43 17.30 3.44
C SER A 106 19.75 17.60 4.13
N ASN A 107 19.67 18.03 5.40
CA ASN A 107 20.78 17.88 6.35
C ASN A 107 20.76 16.42 6.82
N THR A 108 21.72 15.63 6.38
CA THR A 108 21.79 14.20 6.67
C THR A 108 23.23 13.69 6.60
N ASN A 109 23.43 12.39 6.65
CA ASN A 109 24.74 11.74 6.59
C ASN A 109 24.63 10.37 5.89
N ASP A 110 25.77 9.76 5.57
CA ASP A 110 25.78 8.51 4.81
C ASP A 110 25.13 7.35 5.57
N ILE A 111 25.18 7.30 6.92
CA ILE A 111 24.54 6.26 7.74
C ILE A 111 23.02 6.32 7.57
N HIS A 112 22.43 7.49 7.78
CA HIS A 112 20.99 7.72 7.65
C HIS A 112 20.50 7.56 6.21
N TRP A 113 21.25 8.07 5.23
CA TRP A 113 20.86 8.00 3.84
C TRP A 113 20.87 6.57 3.31
N ASP A 114 21.92 5.80 3.60
CA ASP A 114 22.03 4.39 3.22
C ASP A 114 20.93 3.55 3.86
N PHE A 115 20.63 3.79 5.13
CA PHE A 115 19.52 3.13 5.83
C PHE A 115 18.16 3.46 5.17
N SER A 116 17.90 4.74 4.93
CA SER A 116 16.64 5.16 4.31
C SER A 116 16.45 4.57 2.94
N LEU A 117 17.51 4.52 2.12
CA LEU A 117 17.47 3.92 0.79
C LEU A 117 17.12 2.43 0.87
N LYS A 118 17.86 1.67 1.69
CA LYS A 118 17.77 0.19 1.73
C LYS A 118 16.53 -0.31 2.45
N GLU A 119 16.14 0.35 3.54
CA GLU A 119 15.11 -0.15 4.46
C GLU A 119 13.75 0.57 4.31
N GLN A 120 13.74 1.77 3.71
CA GLN A 120 12.51 2.58 3.65
C GLN A 120 12.02 2.91 2.24
N PHE A 121 12.89 3.20 1.28
CA PHE A 121 12.50 3.49 -0.10
C PHE A 121 12.35 2.22 -0.94
N LEU A 122 13.44 1.45 -1.10
CA LEU A 122 13.47 0.29 -2.01
C LEU A 122 12.45 -0.80 -1.65
N PRO A 123 12.21 -1.17 -0.37
CA PRO A 123 11.21 -2.17 -0.03
C PRO A 123 9.78 -1.76 -0.39
N GLN A 124 9.53 -0.45 -0.52
CA GLN A 124 8.25 0.09 -0.95
C GLN A 124 8.14 0.31 -2.47
N GLY A 125 9.17 -0.09 -3.23
CA GLY A 125 9.21 0.01 -4.69
C GLY A 125 9.60 1.39 -5.23
N TYR A 126 10.22 2.24 -4.41
CA TYR A 126 10.67 3.57 -4.82
C TYR A 126 12.18 3.69 -4.76
N ASN A 127 12.74 4.43 -5.75
CA ASN A 127 14.13 4.82 -5.76
C ASN A 127 14.23 6.35 -5.73
N PRO A 128 14.88 6.97 -4.73
CA PRO A 128 14.99 8.43 -4.65
C PRO A 128 15.57 9.09 -5.90
N VAL A 129 16.52 8.43 -6.58
CA VAL A 129 17.14 8.97 -7.80
C VAL A 129 16.17 9.01 -8.98
N GLU A 130 15.16 8.14 -8.97
CA GLU A 130 14.09 8.12 -9.98
C GLU A 130 12.91 8.99 -9.58
N LEU A 131 12.68 9.13 -8.27
CA LEU A 131 11.56 9.89 -7.70
C LEU A 131 11.83 11.39 -7.77
N PHE A 132 13.06 11.84 -7.45
CA PHE A 132 13.46 13.23 -7.45
C PHE A 132 14.36 13.56 -8.64
N GLU A 133 14.19 14.75 -9.21
CA GLU A 133 15.07 15.24 -10.28
C GLU A 133 16.46 15.53 -9.74
N HIS A 134 16.54 16.10 -8.52
CA HIS A 134 17.79 16.32 -7.81
C HIS A 134 17.69 15.86 -6.35
N VAL A 135 18.78 15.27 -5.85
CA VAL A 135 18.91 14.85 -4.45
C VAL A 135 20.14 15.55 -3.86
N PHE A 136 19.89 16.59 -3.06
CA PHE A 136 20.91 17.40 -2.41
C PHE A 136 21.09 16.96 -0.96
N LEU A 137 22.27 16.45 -0.62
CA LEU A 137 22.59 15.93 0.69
C LEU A 137 23.75 16.73 1.29
N SER A 138 23.61 17.21 2.53
CA SER A 138 24.60 18.08 3.18
C SER A 138 26.00 17.49 3.22
N GLN A 139 26.13 16.18 3.49
CA GLN A 139 27.43 15.50 3.52
C GLN A 139 28.10 15.36 2.14
N LYS A 140 27.36 15.48 1.06
CA LYS A 140 27.90 15.47 -0.31
C LYS A 140 28.26 16.89 -0.79
N LEU A 141 27.49 17.88 -0.32
CA LEU A 141 27.73 19.29 -0.65
C LEU A 141 28.75 19.95 0.28
N HIS A 142 29.03 19.34 1.45
CA HIS A 142 29.81 19.91 2.55
C HIS A 142 29.25 21.25 3.06
N LEU A 143 27.96 21.46 2.84
CA LEU A 143 27.17 22.62 3.22
C LEU A 143 25.92 22.15 3.95
N ALA A 144 25.36 22.99 4.82
CA ALA A 144 24.16 22.62 5.55
C ALA A 144 23.21 23.79 5.77
N LYS A 145 21.92 23.51 5.77
CA LYS A 145 20.87 24.45 6.18
C LYS A 145 21.07 24.86 7.64
N PRO A 146 20.78 26.09 8.06
CA PRO A 146 20.22 27.20 7.28
C PRO A 146 21.28 28.11 6.63
N GLY A 147 22.52 27.62 6.40
CA GLY A 147 23.55 28.42 5.73
C GLY A 147 23.08 28.89 4.35
N ARG A 148 23.34 30.17 4.02
CA ARG A 148 22.91 30.76 2.73
C ARG A 148 23.55 30.02 1.54
N GLU A 149 24.79 29.57 1.72
CA GLU A 149 25.61 28.94 0.70
C GLU A 149 24.98 27.65 0.13
N ILE A 150 24.33 26.84 0.97
CA ILE A 150 23.68 25.62 0.49
C ILE A 150 22.48 25.93 -0.43
N PHE A 151 21.72 26.96 -0.13
CA PHE A 151 20.58 27.38 -0.91
C PHE A 151 20.98 27.97 -2.27
N GLU A 152 22.04 28.80 -2.29
CA GLU A 152 22.63 29.32 -3.53
C GLU A 152 23.17 28.17 -4.40
N GLU A 153 23.83 27.19 -3.80
CA GLU A 153 24.35 26.02 -4.51
C GLU A 153 23.24 25.13 -5.07
N VAL A 154 22.15 24.93 -4.32
CA VAL A 154 20.98 24.19 -4.78
C VAL A 154 20.33 24.87 -6.00
N LEU A 155 20.11 26.18 -5.96
CA LEU A 155 19.57 26.93 -7.10
C LEU A 155 20.53 26.89 -8.31
N ARG A 156 21.84 26.99 -8.06
CA ARG A 156 22.85 26.91 -9.11
C ARG A 156 22.88 25.55 -9.82
N GLN A 157 22.84 24.43 -9.04
CA GLN A 157 22.93 23.09 -9.59
C GLN A 157 21.64 22.66 -10.26
N SER A 158 20.48 23.01 -9.71
CA SER A 158 19.18 22.66 -10.27
C SER A 158 18.80 23.54 -11.49
N GLY A 159 19.33 24.76 -11.56
CA GLY A 159 18.90 25.76 -12.55
C GLY A 159 17.50 26.31 -12.25
N TYR A 160 16.94 26.06 -11.09
CA TYR A 160 15.62 26.54 -10.72
C TYR A 160 15.61 28.04 -10.47
N LYS A 161 14.55 28.72 -10.96
CA LYS A 161 14.33 30.13 -10.64
C LYS A 161 13.66 30.25 -9.28
N ALA A 162 14.18 31.13 -8.43
CA ALA A 162 13.69 31.32 -7.07
C ALA A 162 12.18 31.62 -7.03
N GLU A 163 11.69 32.49 -7.91
CA GLU A 163 10.28 32.92 -7.99
C GLU A 163 9.33 31.84 -8.50
N GLU A 164 9.86 30.75 -9.11
CA GLU A 164 9.11 29.57 -9.59
C GLU A 164 9.28 28.36 -8.65
N THR A 165 9.95 28.54 -7.50
CA THR A 165 10.32 27.46 -6.59
C THR A 165 9.60 27.59 -5.25
N LEU A 166 9.08 26.47 -4.76
CA LEU A 166 8.53 26.28 -3.42
C LEU A 166 9.47 25.37 -2.62
N PHE A 167 9.86 25.79 -1.43
CA PHE A 167 10.62 24.98 -0.48
C PHE A 167 9.74 24.58 0.71
N ILE A 168 9.77 23.29 1.07
CA ILE A 168 8.99 22.71 2.16
C ILE A 168 9.94 22.13 3.19
N ASP A 169 9.94 22.71 4.39
CA ASP A 169 10.84 22.32 5.47
C ASP A 169 10.16 22.63 6.81
N ASP A 170 10.21 21.71 7.77
CA ASP A 170 9.57 21.88 9.09
C ASP A 170 10.33 22.87 10.01
N SER A 171 11.50 23.35 9.58
CA SER A 171 12.29 24.38 10.25
C SER A 171 11.99 25.78 9.71
N GLU A 172 11.41 26.65 10.55
CA GLU A 172 11.21 28.06 10.20
C GLU A 172 12.52 28.78 9.83
N ALA A 173 13.64 28.40 10.48
CA ALA A 173 14.95 28.99 10.21
C ALA A 173 15.42 28.67 8.78
N ASN A 174 15.24 27.43 8.32
CA ASN A 174 15.58 27.02 6.97
C ASN A 174 14.68 27.72 5.95
N CYS A 175 13.38 27.75 6.20
CA CYS A 175 12.39 28.45 5.36
C CYS A 175 12.71 29.95 5.23
N LYS A 176 13.02 30.62 6.35
CA LYS A 176 13.38 32.04 6.37
C LYS A 176 14.64 32.33 5.56
N ALA A 177 15.68 31.53 5.74
CA ALA A 177 16.94 31.70 5.04
C ALA A 177 16.79 31.50 3.51
N PHE A 178 15.98 30.54 3.06
CA PHE A 178 15.75 30.33 1.62
C PHE A 178 14.84 31.40 1.03
N ALA A 179 13.88 31.92 1.82
CA ALA A 179 13.00 33.01 1.39
C ALA A 179 13.78 34.31 1.11
N GLU A 180 14.92 34.55 1.78
CA GLU A 180 15.79 35.70 1.49
C GLU A 180 16.37 35.69 0.07
N LEU A 181 16.38 34.52 -0.60
CA LEU A 181 16.77 34.37 -2.00
C LEU A 181 15.59 34.50 -2.98
N GLY A 182 14.39 34.80 -2.49
CA GLY A 182 13.18 34.96 -3.30
C GLY A 182 12.38 33.65 -3.54
N VAL A 183 12.76 32.55 -2.89
CA VAL A 183 12.03 31.28 -2.94
C VAL A 183 10.79 31.37 -2.07
N GLN A 184 9.65 30.83 -2.56
CA GLN A 184 8.48 30.66 -1.71
C GLN A 184 8.73 29.52 -0.74
N THR A 185 8.24 29.65 0.50
CA THR A 185 8.46 28.62 1.53
C THR A 185 7.16 28.22 2.20
N PHE A 186 7.08 26.97 2.63
CA PHE A 186 5.99 26.42 3.40
C PHE A 186 6.56 25.63 4.58
N THR A 187 6.20 26.04 5.80
CA THR A 187 6.60 25.34 7.03
C THR A 187 5.41 24.53 7.55
N PRO A 188 5.38 23.19 7.31
CA PRO A 188 4.28 22.36 7.74
C PRO A 188 4.27 22.21 9.28
N ARG A 189 3.10 22.32 9.89
CA ARG A 189 2.86 22.07 11.33
C ARG A 189 2.98 20.59 11.70
N HIS A 190 2.72 19.71 10.73
CA HIS A 190 2.91 18.27 10.80
C HIS A 190 3.30 17.72 9.42
N ALA A 191 3.98 16.58 9.43
CA ALA A 191 4.66 16.04 8.24
C ALA A 191 3.75 15.73 7.03
N ASP A 192 2.43 15.67 7.19
CA ASP A 192 1.48 15.40 6.11
C ASP A 192 0.79 16.69 5.58
N GLU A 193 0.99 17.84 6.21
CA GLU A 193 0.26 19.08 5.85
C GLU A 193 0.53 19.56 4.42
N TRP A 194 1.75 19.34 3.91
CA TRP A 194 2.10 19.70 2.53
C TRP A 194 1.25 18.96 1.48
N MET A 195 0.79 17.74 1.81
CA MET A 195 -0.10 16.99 0.91
C MET A 195 -1.46 17.65 0.75
N GLN A 196 -1.97 18.31 1.78
CA GLN A 196 -3.25 19.05 1.71
C GLN A 196 -3.17 20.20 0.72
N GLU A 197 -2.01 20.83 0.63
CA GLU A 197 -1.77 21.99 -0.23
C GLU A 197 -1.39 21.60 -1.67
N LEU A 198 -0.55 20.58 -1.82
CA LEU A 198 0.03 20.19 -3.11
C LEU A 198 -0.71 19.06 -3.81
N CYS A 199 -1.39 18.19 -3.05
CA CYS A 199 -2.07 17.00 -3.56
C CYS A 199 -3.55 16.98 -3.14
N PRO A 200 -4.34 18.01 -3.49
CA PRO A 200 -5.78 17.96 -3.22
C PRO A 200 -6.38 16.76 -3.93
N ALA A 201 -7.21 16.01 -3.22
CA ALA A 201 -7.73 14.75 -3.73
C ALA A 201 -9.26 14.74 -3.85
N VAL A 202 -9.75 14.07 -4.90
CA VAL A 202 -11.10 13.54 -5.00
C VAL A 202 -11.06 12.11 -4.52
N ALA A 203 -11.73 11.80 -3.43
CA ALA A 203 -11.64 10.52 -2.76
C ALA A 203 -12.96 9.75 -2.76
N THR A 204 -12.86 8.43 -2.68
CA THR A 204 -13.96 7.56 -2.25
C THR A 204 -13.47 6.63 -1.15
N ILE A 205 -14.38 6.17 -0.31
CA ILE A 205 -14.08 5.26 0.80
C ILE A 205 -14.96 4.03 0.74
N GLY A 206 -14.39 2.85 1.00
CA GLY A 206 -15.13 1.60 1.03
C GLY A 206 -14.24 0.42 1.39
N PHE A 207 -14.85 -0.72 1.68
CA PHE A 207 -14.10 -1.95 1.88
C PHE A 207 -13.64 -2.57 0.55
N PHE A 208 -14.39 -2.36 -0.53
CA PHE A 208 -14.13 -2.79 -1.90
C PHE A 208 -13.87 -4.30 -2.06
N ASP A 209 -14.61 -5.13 -1.31
CA ASP A 209 -14.48 -6.57 -1.39
C ASP A 209 -14.85 -7.09 -2.78
N GLY A 210 -13.92 -7.78 -3.43
CA GLY A 210 -14.06 -8.31 -4.78
C GLY A 210 -13.85 -7.30 -5.91
N VAL A 211 -13.73 -6.00 -5.64
CA VAL A 211 -13.57 -4.92 -6.65
C VAL A 211 -14.48 -5.11 -7.86
N HIS A 212 -15.75 -5.48 -7.59
CA HIS A 212 -16.77 -5.81 -8.61
C HIS A 212 -17.13 -4.61 -9.50
N GLN A 213 -17.88 -4.84 -10.58
CA GLN A 213 -18.22 -3.80 -11.57
C GLN A 213 -18.86 -2.55 -10.95
N GLY A 214 -19.70 -2.69 -9.90
CA GLY A 214 -20.24 -1.53 -9.17
C GLY A 214 -19.15 -0.69 -8.49
N HIS A 215 -18.13 -1.34 -7.91
CA HIS A 215 -16.95 -0.63 -7.38
C HIS A 215 -16.15 0.05 -8.49
N GLN A 216 -15.92 -0.65 -9.60
CA GLN A 216 -15.18 -0.10 -10.76
C GLN A 216 -15.91 1.11 -11.36
N TYR A 217 -17.26 1.08 -11.40
CA TYR A 217 -18.07 2.22 -11.85
C TYR A 217 -17.90 3.44 -10.94
N LEU A 218 -17.97 3.27 -9.62
CA LEU A 218 -17.70 4.32 -8.65
C LEU A 218 -16.27 4.87 -8.80
N ILE A 219 -15.27 3.99 -8.93
CA ILE A 219 -13.87 4.36 -9.12
C ILE A 219 -13.69 5.21 -10.39
N ASN A 220 -14.34 4.86 -11.49
CA ASN A 220 -14.28 5.61 -12.73
C ASN A 220 -14.89 7.02 -12.59
N GLN A 221 -15.98 7.19 -11.83
CA GLN A 221 -16.56 8.50 -11.54
C GLN A 221 -15.56 9.36 -10.73
N VAL A 222 -14.93 8.79 -9.70
CA VAL A 222 -13.90 9.49 -8.91
C VAL A 222 -12.77 9.99 -9.80
N ARG A 223 -12.25 9.13 -10.68
CA ARG A 223 -11.18 9.47 -11.62
C ARG A 223 -11.59 10.58 -12.60
N GLU A 224 -12.81 10.52 -13.11
CA GLU A 224 -13.30 11.55 -14.03
C GLU A 224 -13.48 12.92 -13.33
N ILE A 225 -14.05 12.93 -12.11
CA ILE A 225 -14.18 14.16 -11.32
C ILE A 225 -12.80 14.71 -10.97
N ALA A 226 -11.85 13.86 -10.58
CA ALA A 226 -10.49 14.26 -10.26
C ALA A 226 -9.79 14.89 -11.48
N ARG A 227 -9.89 14.24 -12.64
CA ARG A 227 -9.34 14.75 -13.90
C ARG A 227 -9.93 16.13 -14.28
N GLN A 228 -11.24 16.29 -14.15
CA GLN A 228 -11.92 17.57 -14.46
C GLN A 228 -11.50 18.70 -13.53
N ARG A 229 -11.14 18.38 -12.28
CA ARG A 229 -10.76 19.35 -11.25
C ARG A 229 -9.25 19.54 -11.10
N GLY A 230 -8.44 18.78 -11.85
CA GLY A 230 -6.98 18.81 -11.74
C GLY A 230 -6.47 18.35 -10.36
N MET A 231 -7.18 17.39 -9.73
CA MET A 231 -6.87 16.80 -8.43
C MET A 231 -6.46 15.34 -8.59
N ASP A 232 -5.85 14.76 -7.54
CA ASP A 232 -5.53 13.34 -7.51
C ASP A 232 -6.78 12.49 -7.26
N ALA A 233 -6.96 11.39 -8.00
CA ALA A 233 -7.99 10.42 -7.68
C ALA A 233 -7.50 9.48 -6.56
N MET A 234 -8.22 9.42 -5.45
CA MET A 234 -7.87 8.65 -4.26
C MET A 234 -8.94 7.64 -3.89
N LEU A 235 -8.50 6.45 -3.50
CA LEU A 235 -9.36 5.42 -2.94
C LEU A 235 -8.90 5.08 -1.53
N LEU A 236 -9.81 5.13 -0.56
CA LEU A 236 -9.56 4.69 0.80
C LEU A 236 -10.20 3.32 1.02
N THR A 237 -9.40 2.36 1.49
CA THR A 237 -9.87 1.04 1.90
C THR A 237 -9.29 0.66 3.26
N PHE A 238 -9.66 -0.52 3.76
CA PHE A 238 -9.23 -1.01 5.08
C PHE A 238 -8.45 -2.31 4.95
N ASP A 239 -7.49 -2.51 5.86
CA ASP A 239 -6.65 -3.71 5.96
C ASP A 239 -7.48 -4.96 6.32
N ARG A 240 -8.54 -4.79 7.11
CA ARG A 240 -9.45 -5.86 7.55
C ARG A 240 -10.91 -5.41 7.51
N HIS A 241 -11.83 -6.36 7.51
CA HIS A 241 -13.25 -6.05 7.47
C HIS A 241 -13.70 -5.38 8.79
N PRO A 242 -14.44 -4.24 8.77
CA PRO A 242 -14.83 -3.53 9.97
C PRO A 242 -15.53 -4.41 11.03
N ARG A 243 -16.35 -5.37 10.62
CA ARG A 243 -17.06 -6.28 11.54
C ARG A 243 -16.12 -7.25 12.28
N GLU A 244 -14.93 -7.54 11.77
CA GLU A 244 -13.94 -8.38 12.47
C GLU A 244 -13.41 -7.70 13.74
N VAL A 245 -13.29 -6.38 13.72
CA VAL A 245 -12.82 -5.60 14.87
C VAL A 245 -13.98 -5.33 15.86
N LEU A 246 -15.19 -5.18 15.34
CA LEU A 246 -16.36 -4.88 16.16
C LEU A 246 -16.98 -6.13 16.82
N HIS A 247 -16.77 -7.32 16.24
CA HIS A 247 -17.34 -8.59 16.70
C HIS A 247 -16.27 -9.69 16.65
N ALA A 248 -15.71 -10.04 17.80
CA ALA A 248 -14.57 -10.97 17.91
C ALA A 248 -14.81 -12.37 17.29
N ASP A 249 -16.05 -12.83 17.24
CA ASP A 249 -16.44 -14.14 16.69
C ASP A 249 -16.84 -14.08 15.20
N TYR A 250 -16.82 -12.91 14.60
CA TYR A 250 -17.21 -12.76 13.20
C TYR A 250 -16.09 -13.15 12.25
N ILE A 251 -16.35 -14.15 11.40
CA ILE A 251 -15.46 -14.53 10.31
C ILE A 251 -16.13 -14.08 9.01
N PRO A 252 -15.57 -13.09 8.31
CA PRO A 252 -16.13 -12.64 7.05
C PRO A 252 -15.97 -13.70 5.96
N GLN A 253 -16.90 -13.70 5.01
CA GLN A 253 -16.76 -14.43 3.76
C GLN A 253 -16.24 -13.48 2.69
N LEU A 254 -14.92 -13.30 2.62
CA LEU A 254 -14.27 -12.34 1.75
C LEU A 254 -14.18 -12.86 0.29
N LEU A 255 -14.54 -12.01 -0.66
CA LEU A 255 -14.32 -12.24 -2.09
C LEU A 255 -12.85 -12.09 -2.48
N THR A 256 -12.11 -11.23 -1.76
CA THR A 256 -10.69 -10.99 -1.99
C THR A 256 -9.93 -11.02 -0.67
N SER A 257 -8.75 -11.64 -0.67
CA SER A 257 -7.75 -11.37 0.38
C SER A 257 -7.30 -9.90 0.31
N THR A 258 -6.64 -9.40 1.34
CA THR A 258 -6.10 -8.03 1.32
C THR A 258 -5.11 -7.83 0.17
N SER A 259 -4.23 -8.81 -0.09
CA SER A 259 -3.27 -8.75 -1.19
C SER A 259 -3.95 -8.74 -2.57
N GLU A 260 -4.94 -9.62 -2.79
CA GLU A 260 -5.73 -9.66 -4.04
C GLU A 260 -6.49 -8.36 -4.26
N LYS A 261 -7.12 -7.82 -3.20
CA LYS A 261 -7.84 -6.54 -3.26
C LYS A 261 -6.92 -5.40 -3.69
N LEU A 262 -5.76 -5.28 -3.08
CA LEU A 262 -4.78 -4.24 -3.41
C LEU A 262 -4.22 -4.41 -4.83
N GLN A 263 -3.98 -5.65 -5.26
CA GLN A 263 -3.58 -5.94 -6.64
C GLN A 263 -4.64 -5.44 -7.64
N LEU A 264 -5.91 -5.77 -7.41
CA LEU A 264 -7.02 -5.33 -8.27
C LEU A 264 -7.21 -3.81 -8.23
N LEU A 265 -7.16 -3.19 -7.06
CA LEU A 265 -7.30 -1.73 -6.92
C LEU A 265 -6.18 -0.96 -7.63
N ARG A 266 -4.93 -1.44 -7.59
CA ARG A 266 -3.82 -0.83 -8.34
C ARG A 266 -4.04 -0.85 -9.85
N GLN A 267 -4.75 -1.87 -10.38
CA GLN A 267 -5.06 -1.98 -11.80
C GLN A 267 -6.17 -1.03 -12.25
N THR A 268 -6.89 -0.38 -11.33
CA THR A 268 -7.98 0.56 -11.66
C THR A 268 -7.48 1.91 -12.17
N GLY A 269 -6.19 2.21 -12.08
CA GLY A 269 -5.60 3.48 -12.49
C GLY A 269 -5.87 4.64 -11.53
N MET A 270 -6.18 4.35 -10.26
CA MET A 270 -6.21 5.36 -9.19
C MET A 270 -4.78 5.85 -8.91
N GLU A 271 -4.61 7.16 -8.77
CA GLU A 271 -3.30 7.74 -8.45
C GLU A 271 -2.86 7.39 -7.02
N ARG A 272 -3.82 7.33 -6.10
CA ARG A 272 -3.57 7.02 -4.69
C ARG A 272 -4.53 5.96 -4.17
N VAL A 273 -3.99 4.89 -3.57
CA VAL A 273 -4.76 3.85 -2.87
C VAL A 273 -4.29 3.81 -1.41
N GLU A 274 -5.12 4.35 -0.52
CA GLU A 274 -4.82 4.43 0.91
C GLU A 274 -5.44 3.25 1.66
N VAL A 275 -4.61 2.53 2.40
CA VAL A 275 -5.04 1.40 3.25
C VAL A 275 -5.01 1.84 4.70
N LEU A 276 -6.17 2.08 5.26
CA LEU A 276 -6.31 2.44 6.66
C LEU A 276 -6.33 1.19 7.54
N GLN A 277 -5.54 1.19 8.60
CA GLN A 277 -5.63 0.17 9.64
C GLN A 277 -6.94 0.36 10.41
N PHE A 278 -7.85 -0.61 10.31
CA PHE A 278 -9.13 -0.53 11.02
C PHE A 278 -8.94 -0.96 12.48
N THR A 279 -8.57 0.01 13.32
CA THR A 279 -8.34 -0.18 14.75
C THR A 279 -9.60 0.16 15.57
N PRO A 280 -9.68 -0.27 16.85
CA PRO A 280 -10.76 0.16 17.76
C PRO A 280 -10.85 1.69 17.90
N GLU A 281 -9.71 2.39 17.83
CA GLU A 281 -9.67 3.86 17.90
C GLU A 281 -10.31 4.47 16.65
N LEU A 282 -9.94 4.01 15.45
CA LEU A 282 -10.53 4.46 14.19
C LEU A 282 -12.05 4.19 14.17
N SER A 283 -12.48 3.03 14.67
CA SER A 283 -13.89 2.63 14.70
C SER A 283 -14.78 3.50 15.59
N ARG A 284 -14.19 4.20 16.58
CA ARG A 284 -14.91 5.11 17.50
C ARG A 284 -15.07 6.51 16.96
N LEU A 285 -14.31 6.90 15.94
CA LEU A 285 -14.43 8.23 15.35
C LEU A 285 -15.83 8.44 14.80
N THR A 286 -16.44 9.56 15.16
CA THR A 286 -17.65 10.03 14.50
C THR A 286 -17.33 10.36 13.04
N ALA A 287 -18.35 10.44 12.20
CA ALA A 287 -18.18 10.85 10.81
C ALA A 287 -17.48 12.21 10.69
N ARG A 288 -17.83 13.16 11.58
CA ARG A 288 -17.22 14.50 11.63
C ARG A 288 -15.74 14.46 11.98
N GLU A 289 -15.36 13.67 12.99
CA GLU A 289 -13.96 13.51 13.40
C GLU A 289 -13.16 12.83 12.31
N PHE A 290 -13.70 11.78 11.69
CA PHE A 290 -13.05 11.11 10.57
C PHE A 290 -12.85 12.05 9.38
N MET A 291 -13.85 12.86 9.02
CA MET A 291 -13.73 13.85 7.94
C MET A 291 -12.66 14.90 8.26
N GLN A 292 -12.58 15.35 9.52
CA GLN A 292 -11.59 16.35 9.93
C GLN A 292 -10.18 15.76 9.97
N SER A 293 -9.98 14.73 10.82
CA SER A 293 -8.63 14.24 11.14
C SER A 293 -8.03 13.36 10.03
N VAL A 294 -8.86 12.51 9.39
CA VAL A 294 -8.37 11.57 8.39
C VAL A 294 -8.47 12.15 6.98
N LEU A 295 -9.70 12.54 6.56
CA LEU A 295 -9.89 12.96 5.17
C LEU A 295 -9.21 14.30 4.88
N LYS A 296 -9.44 15.32 5.73
CA LYS A 296 -8.90 16.66 5.51
C LYS A 296 -7.44 16.77 5.92
N GLU A 297 -7.14 16.54 7.21
CA GLU A 297 -5.83 16.86 7.78
C GLU A 297 -4.74 15.86 7.36
N GLN A 298 -5.06 14.57 7.32
CA GLN A 298 -4.07 13.55 6.98
C GLN A 298 -3.94 13.32 5.47
N LEU A 299 -5.05 13.37 4.71
CA LEU A 299 -5.07 12.91 3.32
C LEU A 299 -5.30 14.02 2.29
N GLY A 300 -5.68 15.23 2.70
CA GLY A 300 -5.89 16.37 1.79
C GLY A 300 -7.12 16.24 0.89
N VAL A 301 -8.14 15.49 1.34
CA VAL A 301 -9.38 15.30 0.56
C VAL A 301 -10.16 16.62 0.48
N LYS A 302 -10.46 17.06 -0.73
CA LYS A 302 -11.31 18.23 -1.02
C LYS A 302 -12.69 17.83 -1.53
N VAL A 303 -12.80 16.66 -2.15
CA VAL A 303 -14.05 16.12 -2.66
C VAL A 303 -14.18 14.67 -2.23
N LEU A 304 -15.29 14.31 -1.60
CA LEU A 304 -15.64 12.94 -1.23
C LEU A 304 -16.80 12.46 -2.10
N VAL A 305 -16.57 11.44 -2.91
CA VAL A 305 -17.59 10.79 -3.73
C VAL A 305 -18.09 9.56 -2.95
N MET A 306 -19.36 9.54 -2.59
CA MET A 306 -19.99 8.47 -1.81
C MET A 306 -20.90 7.61 -2.66
N GLY A 307 -20.78 6.28 -2.53
CA GLY A 307 -21.81 5.36 -3.04
C GLY A 307 -23.14 5.56 -2.31
N TYR A 308 -24.23 5.22 -2.94
CA TYR A 308 -25.59 5.50 -2.45
C TYR A 308 -25.93 4.83 -1.09
N ASP A 309 -25.36 3.67 -0.82
CA ASP A 309 -25.56 2.89 0.41
C ASP A 309 -24.40 2.99 1.42
N HIS A 310 -23.35 3.73 1.05
CA HIS A 310 -22.15 3.81 1.87
C HIS A 310 -22.34 4.72 3.08
N ARG A 311 -21.89 4.25 4.25
CA ARG A 311 -21.87 5.00 5.50
C ARG A 311 -20.57 4.75 6.24
N PHE A 312 -20.08 5.79 6.92
CA PHE A 312 -18.90 5.70 7.78
C PHE A 312 -19.09 6.56 9.06
N GLY A 313 -18.20 6.38 10.03
CA GLY A 313 -18.29 6.97 11.35
C GLY A 313 -19.14 6.13 12.32
N SER A 314 -18.82 6.21 13.61
CA SER A 314 -19.51 5.47 14.68
C SER A 314 -20.95 5.92 14.87
N ASP A 315 -21.26 7.16 14.51
CA ASP A 315 -22.58 7.79 14.61
C ASP A 315 -23.43 7.56 13.34
N GLY A 316 -22.79 7.27 12.21
CA GLY A 316 -23.47 7.17 10.93
C GLY A 316 -24.23 8.45 10.56
N GLY A 317 -24.78 8.51 9.34
CA GLY A 317 -25.55 9.66 8.91
C GLY A 317 -26.34 9.38 7.64
N THR A 318 -27.23 10.29 7.28
CA THR A 318 -27.82 10.35 5.94
C THR A 318 -26.83 11.04 4.99
N PHE A 319 -27.04 10.91 3.68
CA PHE A 319 -26.22 11.63 2.70
C PHE A 319 -26.22 13.15 2.96
N GLU A 320 -27.37 13.73 3.30
CA GLU A 320 -27.47 15.16 3.61
C GLU A 320 -26.68 15.54 4.87
N ASP A 321 -26.57 14.65 5.85
CA ASP A 321 -25.71 14.88 7.01
C ASP A 321 -24.24 14.91 6.62
N TYR A 322 -23.76 13.93 5.81
CA TYR A 322 -22.39 13.94 5.30
C TYR A 322 -22.09 15.18 4.47
N ARG A 323 -23.05 15.61 3.63
CA ARG A 323 -22.93 16.82 2.83
C ARG A 323 -22.77 18.07 3.69
N ARG A 324 -23.61 18.22 4.72
CA ARG A 324 -23.52 19.33 5.68
C ARG A 324 -22.19 19.31 6.44
N TRP A 325 -21.80 18.15 6.98
CA TRP A 325 -20.54 17.99 7.72
C TRP A 325 -19.31 18.23 6.85
N GLY A 326 -19.39 17.87 5.60
CA GLY A 326 -18.34 18.16 4.61
C GLY A 326 -18.18 19.65 4.36
N MET A 327 -19.29 20.37 4.15
CA MET A 327 -19.28 21.83 3.95
C MET A 327 -18.66 22.58 5.14
N GLU A 328 -18.92 22.14 6.37
CA GLU A 328 -18.31 22.71 7.58
C GLU A 328 -16.77 22.53 7.63
N ARG A 329 -16.20 21.66 6.77
CA ARG A 329 -14.78 21.25 6.75
C ARG A 329 -14.09 21.51 5.42
N ASP A 330 -14.71 22.26 4.52
CA ASP A 330 -14.26 22.51 3.15
C ASP A 330 -14.04 21.21 2.33
N ILE A 331 -14.89 20.20 2.58
CA ILE A 331 -14.98 18.96 1.79
C ILE A 331 -16.32 18.96 1.07
N GLU A 332 -16.30 19.00 -0.25
CA GLU A 332 -17.50 18.78 -1.06
C GLU A 332 -17.87 17.30 -1.05
N VAL A 333 -19.12 16.97 -0.75
CA VAL A 333 -19.61 15.58 -0.77
C VAL A 333 -20.56 15.40 -1.96
N ILE A 334 -20.21 14.47 -2.83
CA ILE A 334 -20.95 14.15 -4.05
C ILE A 334 -21.53 12.73 -3.93
N LEU A 335 -22.82 12.58 -4.26
CA LEU A 335 -23.40 11.25 -4.40
C LEU A 335 -23.02 10.68 -5.76
N ALA A 336 -22.44 9.47 -5.76
CA ALA A 336 -22.13 8.78 -6.99
C ALA A 336 -23.40 8.36 -7.73
N GLU A 337 -23.34 8.36 -9.05
CA GLU A 337 -24.39 7.78 -9.87
C GLU A 337 -24.39 6.26 -9.72
N GLU A 338 -25.57 5.67 -9.66
CA GLU A 338 -25.75 4.22 -9.56
C GLU A 338 -25.56 3.57 -10.94
N LEU A 339 -24.93 2.39 -10.96
CA LEU A 339 -24.79 1.61 -12.18
C LEU A 339 -26.18 1.12 -12.63
N ALA A 340 -26.64 1.59 -13.79
CA ALA A 340 -27.99 1.35 -14.30
C ALA A 340 -28.28 -0.11 -14.71
N GLN A 341 -27.30 -1.00 -14.67
CA GLN A 341 -27.43 -2.42 -15.05
C GLN A 341 -27.33 -3.32 -13.83
N ASP A 342 -28.23 -4.32 -13.76
CA ASP A 342 -28.31 -5.43 -12.79
C ASP A 342 -27.59 -5.21 -11.45
N HIS A 343 -28.30 -5.44 -10.33
CA HIS A 343 -27.79 -5.31 -8.97
C HIS A 343 -26.44 -6.02 -8.73
N VAL A 344 -25.35 -5.38 -9.13
CA VAL A 344 -23.99 -5.87 -8.91
C VAL A 344 -23.58 -5.55 -7.48
N SER A 345 -23.52 -6.56 -6.63
CA SER A 345 -23.12 -6.44 -5.24
C SER A 345 -22.18 -7.56 -4.82
N SER A 346 -21.40 -7.33 -3.77
CA SER A 346 -20.57 -8.40 -3.19
C SER A 346 -21.41 -9.61 -2.74
N SER A 347 -22.66 -9.42 -2.35
CA SER A 347 -23.57 -10.51 -1.97
C SER A 347 -23.95 -11.39 -3.16
N GLU A 348 -24.21 -10.80 -4.33
CA GLU A 348 -24.48 -11.55 -5.56
C GLU A 348 -23.26 -12.33 -6.04
N CYS A 349 -22.08 -11.73 -5.96
CA CYS A 349 -20.82 -12.41 -6.28
C CYS A 349 -20.60 -13.63 -5.36
N ARG A 350 -20.82 -13.49 -4.05
CA ARG A 350 -20.71 -14.60 -3.09
C ARG A 350 -21.72 -15.70 -3.40
N ARG A 351 -22.97 -15.35 -3.68
CA ARG A 351 -24.00 -16.31 -4.04
C ARG A 351 -23.61 -17.14 -5.27
N SER A 352 -23.15 -16.47 -6.33
CA SER A 352 -22.70 -17.14 -7.56
C SER A 352 -21.55 -18.12 -7.29
N LEU A 353 -20.59 -17.76 -6.45
CA LEU A 353 -19.48 -18.66 -6.07
C LEU A 353 -19.97 -19.87 -5.26
N LEU A 354 -20.88 -19.66 -4.31
CA LEU A 354 -21.44 -20.74 -3.48
C LEU A 354 -22.34 -21.69 -4.28
N GLU A 355 -22.92 -21.24 -5.39
CA GLU A 355 -23.65 -22.05 -6.37
C GLU A 355 -22.72 -22.71 -7.40
N GLY A 356 -21.41 -22.38 -7.39
CA GLY A 356 -20.39 -22.91 -8.31
C GLY A 356 -20.39 -22.23 -9.69
N ASP A 357 -21.20 -21.20 -9.89
CA ASP A 357 -21.23 -20.43 -11.14
C ASP A 357 -20.13 -19.37 -11.16
N VAL A 358 -18.89 -19.84 -11.34
CA VAL A 358 -17.70 -18.96 -11.39
C VAL A 358 -17.70 -18.06 -12.63
N GLU A 359 -18.39 -18.44 -13.70
CA GLU A 359 -18.53 -17.64 -14.92
C GLU A 359 -19.46 -16.43 -14.66
N ARG A 360 -20.57 -16.64 -13.95
CA ARG A 360 -21.43 -15.53 -13.50
C ARG A 360 -20.70 -14.63 -12.50
N ALA A 361 -19.98 -15.22 -11.53
CA ALA A 361 -19.17 -14.46 -10.59
C ALA A 361 -18.15 -13.58 -11.33
N ALA A 362 -17.45 -14.12 -12.33
CA ALA A 362 -16.49 -13.35 -13.14
C ALA A 362 -17.16 -12.21 -13.91
N ARG A 363 -18.37 -12.42 -14.46
CA ARG A 363 -19.12 -11.32 -15.10
C ARG A 363 -19.48 -10.21 -14.11
N LEU A 364 -19.95 -10.54 -12.91
CA LEU A 364 -20.31 -9.56 -11.88
C LEU A 364 -19.05 -8.83 -11.33
N LEU A 365 -17.95 -9.55 -11.16
CA LEU A 365 -16.67 -8.99 -10.73
C LEU A 365 -16.02 -8.11 -11.80
N GLY A 366 -16.19 -8.44 -13.09
CA GLY A 366 -15.47 -7.83 -14.20
C GLY A 366 -14.05 -8.40 -14.39
N HIS A 367 -13.71 -9.45 -13.66
CA HIS A 367 -12.47 -10.21 -13.74
C HIS A 367 -12.69 -11.65 -13.24
N PRO A 368 -11.82 -12.62 -13.56
CA PRO A 368 -11.87 -13.95 -12.98
C PRO A 368 -11.86 -13.92 -11.46
N TYR A 369 -12.57 -14.83 -10.80
CA TYR A 369 -12.43 -14.98 -9.36
C TYR A 369 -11.02 -15.46 -9.02
N LEU A 370 -10.35 -14.76 -8.09
CA LEU A 370 -8.98 -15.02 -7.68
C LEU A 370 -8.95 -15.82 -6.37
N LEU A 371 -8.04 -16.78 -6.27
CA LEU A 371 -7.75 -17.51 -5.04
C LEU A 371 -6.25 -17.65 -4.89
N THR A 372 -5.68 -16.88 -3.98
CA THR A 372 -4.25 -16.89 -3.68
C THR A 372 -3.99 -17.74 -2.44
N GLY A 373 -2.95 -18.54 -2.46
CA GLY A 373 -2.55 -19.34 -1.32
C GLY A 373 -1.15 -19.91 -1.44
N THR A 374 -0.65 -20.43 -0.30
CA THR A 374 0.66 -21.06 -0.23
C THR A 374 0.54 -22.57 -0.48
N VAL A 375 1.46 -23.10 -1.27
CA VAL A 375 1.53 -24.54 -1.56
C VAL A 375 2.05 -25.29 -0.32
N GLY A 376 1.20 -26.09 0.29
CA GLY A 376 1.51 -26.92 1.45
C GLY A 376 1.67 -28.39 1.10
N GLU A 377 2.08 -29.19 2.10
CA GLU A 377 2.18 -30.66 1.96
C GLU A 377 0.81 -31.31 1.78
N GLY A 378 0.74 -32.40 0.99
CA GLY A 378 -0.44 -33.17 0.70
C GLY A 378 -0.20 -34.68 0.76
N HIS A 379 -1.25 -35.47 0.52
CA HIS A 379 -1.20 -36.94 0.61
C HIS A 379 -0.60 -37.65 -0.62
N HIS A 380 -0.12 -36.93 -1.64
CA HIS A 380 0.56 -37.45 -2.85
C HIS A 380 -0.19 -38.52 -3.67
N VAL A 381 -1.50 -38.72 -3.42
CA VAL A 381 -2.30 -39.73 -4.15
C VAL A 381 -2.31 -39.49 -5.66
N GLY A 382 -2.42 -38.24 -6.08
CA GLY A 382 -2.40 -37.86 -7.51
C GLY A 382 -1.08 -38.20 -8.22
N GLN A 383 0.05 -38.20 -7.49
CA GLN A 383 1.36 -38.52 -8.07
C GLN A 383 1.41 -39.94 -8.61
N HIS A 384 0.82 -40.91 -7.90
CA HIS A 384 0.78 -42.33 -8.34
C HIS A 384 -0.10 -42.54 -9.59
N LEU A 385 -1.04 -41.61 -9.86
CA LEU A 385 -1.92 -41.67 -11.01
C LEU A 385 -1.41 -40.86 -12.22
N GLY A 386 -0.24 -40.22 -12.09
CA GLY A 386 0.32 -39.33 -13.13
C GLY A 386 -0.27 -37.92 -13.15
N PHE A 387 -1.00 -37.51 -12.08
CA PHE A 387 -1.61 -36.21 -11.91
C PHE A 387 -1.16 -35.58 -10.56
N PRO A 388 0.12 -35.19 -10.43
CA PRO A 388 0.61 -34.57 -9.19
C PRO A 388 -0.19 -33.31 -8.89
N THR A 389 -0.60 -33.11 -7.62
CA THR A 389 -1.39 -31.97 -7.17
C THR A 389 -0.64 -31.15 -6.15
N ALA A 390 -0.75 -29.83 -6.21
CA ALA A 390 -0.36 -28.88 -5.20
C ALA A 390 -1.55 -28.59 -4.27
N ASN A 391 -1.35 -28.70 -2.95
CA ASN A 391 -2.35 -28.38 -1.94
C ASN A 391 -2.25 -26.89 -1.60
N ILE A 392 -3.34 -26.14 -1.73
CA ILE A 392 -3.37 -24.71 -1.53
C ILE A 392 -3.93 -24.37 -0.16
N GLN A 393 -3.11 -23.73 0.66
CA GLN A 393 -3.51 -23.16 1.94
C GLN A 393 -3.96 -21.73 1.73
N THR A 394 -5.26 -21.47 1.89
CA THR A 394 -5.87 -20.16 1.66
C THR A 394 -5.98 -19.36 2.95
N GLU A 395 -6.09 -18.05 2.84
CA GLU A 395 -6.32 -17.15 3.97
C GLU A 395 -7.67 -17.43 4.63
N ARG A 396 -7.71 -17.36 5.98
CA ARG A 396 -8.95 -17.55 6.75
C ARG A 396 -10.00 -16.51 6.37
N GLY A 397 -11.22 -16.96 6.15
CA GLY A 397 -12.33 -16.09 5.76
C GLY A 397 -12.45 -15.85 4.24
N LYS A 398 -11.48 -16.32 3.45
CA LYS A 398 -11.59 -16.31 1.99
C LYS A 398 -12.68 -17.29 1.54
N ILE A 399 -13.66 -16.82 0.75
CA ILE A 399 -14.73 -17.67 0.27
C ILE A 399 -14.20 -18.66 -0.77
N LEU A 400 -14.60 -19.91 -0.66
CA LEU A 400 -14.32 -20.93 -1.66
C LEU A 400 -15.57 -21.17 -2.51
N PRO A 401 -15.43 -21.32 -3.83
CA PRO A 401 -16.52 -21.77 -4.68
C PRO A 401 -17.08 -23.13 -4.24
N GLN A 402 -18.29 -23.45 -4.68
CA GLN A 402 -18.91 -24.75 -4.42
C GLN A 402 -17.94 -25.91 -4.71
N LYS A 403 -18.01 -26.99 -3.92
CA LYS A 403 -17.20 -28.18 -4.14
C LYS A 403 -17.38 -28.73 -5.55
N GLY A 404 -16.28 -29.17 -6.17
CA GLY A 404 -16.26 -29.63 -7.55
C GLY A 404 -14.91 -29.46 -8.23
N VAL A 405 -14.85 -29.74 -9.52
CA VAL A 405 -13.66 -29.63 -10.35
C VAL A 405 -13.79 -28.42 -11.28
N TYR A 406 -12.70 -27.66 -11.39
CA TYR A 406 -12.66 -26.39 -12.12
C TYR A 406 -11.48 -26.32 -13.08
N ALA A 407 -11.68 -25.70 -14.23
CA ALA A 407 -10.61 -25.20 -15.08
C ALA A 407 -10.12 -23.85 -14.49
N VAL A 408 -8.81 -23.75 -14.23
CA VAL A 408 -8.20 -22.55 -13.67
C VAL A 408 -6.92 -22.19 -14.42
N ARG A 409 -6.57 -20.91 -14.46
CA ARG A 409 -5.21 -20.48 -14.76
C ARG A 409 -4.44 -20.35 -13.47
N VAL A 410 -3.19 -20.78 -13.49
CA VAL A 410 -2.28 -20.75 -12.33
C VAL A 410 -1.17 -19.76 -12.61
N ARG A 411 -1.12 -18.69 -11.83
CA ARG A 411 -0.06 -17.69 -11.91
C ARG A 411 0.98 -17.97 -10.85
N LEU A 412 2.22 -18.17 -11.28
CA LEU A 412 3.37 -18.36 -10.41
C LEU A 412 4.02 -17.01 -10.03
N GLN A 413 4.96 -17.04 -9.07
CA GLN A 413 5.65 -15.83 -8.59
C GLN A 413 6.53 -15.17 -9.68
N ASP A 414 7.08 -15.95 -10.61
CA ASP A 414 7.83 -15.44 -11.75
C ASP A 414 6.98 -14.78 -12.84
N GLY A 415 5.64 -14.72 -12.63
CA GLY A 415 4.67 -14.15 -13.55
C GLY A 415 4.17 -15.12 -14.62
N SER A 416 4.67 -16.35 -14.70
CA SER A 416 4.20 -17.36 -15.65
C SER A 416 2.75 -17.73 -15.38
N LEU A 417 1.97 -17.94 -16.46
CA LEU A 417 0.56 -18.30 -16.43
C LEU A 417 0.37 -19.68 -17.06
N LEU A 418 0.04 -20.66 -16.23
CA LEU A 418 -0.11 -22.06 -16.58
C LEU A 418 -1.57 -22.48 -16.55
N LYS A 419 -1.90 -23.60 -17.19
CA LYS A 419 -3.23 -24.22 -17.13
C LYS A 419 -3.33 -25.17 -15.95
N GLY A 420 -4.45 -25.21 -15.26
CA GLY A 420 -4.65 -26.06 -14.10
C GLY A 420 -6.04 -26.69 -14.04
N MET A 421 -6.08 -27.87 -13.47
CA MET A 421 -7.30 -28.57 -13.07
C MET A 421 -7.38 -28.54 -11.54
N LEU A 422 -8.34 -27.82 -11.00
CA LEU A 422 -8.50 -27.59 -9.56
C LEU A 422 -9.64 -28.44 -9.01
N ASN A 423 -9.42 -29.10 -7.89
CA ASN A 423 -10.46 -29.79 -7.10
C ASN A 423 -10.68 -29.06 -5.78
N ILE A 424 -11.92 -28.68 -5.48
CA ILE A 424 -12.39 -28.25 -4.17
C ILE A 424 -13.21 -29.39 -3.60
N GLY A 425 -12.69 -30.07 -2.57
CA GLY A 425 -13.28 -31.30 -2.03
C GLY A 425 -13.37 -31.34 -0.51
N LYS A 426 -13.89 -32.44 0.02
CA LYS A 426 -13.91 -32.73 1.45
C LYS A 426 -12.61 -33.44 1.86
N ARG A 427 -11.98 -32.98 2.93
CA ARG A 427 -10.89 -33.70 3.57
C ARG A 427 -11.45 -34.50 4.74
N PRO A 428 -11.33 -35.82 4.78
CA PRO A 428 -11.66 -36.59 5.98
C PRO A 428 -10.67 -36.22 7.09
N THR A 429 -11.12 -35.58 8.16
CA THR A 429 -10.32 -35.34 9.38
C THR A 429 -10.74 -36.34 10.45
N LEU A 430 -9.76 -36.74 11.28
CA LEU A 430 -9.98 -37.65 12.44
C LEU A 430 -10.77 -36.98 13.57
N ASP A 431 -10.84 -35.64 13.58
CA ASP A 431 -11.53 -34.82 14.58
C ASP A 431 -12.79 -34.17 13.99
N ASN A 432 -13.84 -34.90 13.74
CA ASN A 432 -15.24 -34.46 13.47
C ASN A 432 -15.48 -33.14 12.75
N GLY A 433 -14.47 -32.53 12.08
CA GLY A 433 -14.53 -31.30 11.26
C GLY A 433 -14.45 -31.63 9.78
N GLU A 434 -15.35 -31.07 8.95
CA GLU A 434 -15.26 -31.15 7.49
C GLU A 434 -14.29 -30.06 6.99
N ASP A 435 -12.99 -30.33 6.93
CA ASP A 435 -12.05 -29.41 6.28
C ASP A 435 -12.20 -29.51 4.76
N THR A 436 -12.25 -28.36 4.11
CA THR A 436 -12.27 -28.27 2.65
C THR A 436 -10.83 -28.29 2.14
N SER A 437 -10.51 -29.24 1.24
CA SER A 437 -9.24 -29.25 0.52
C SER A 437 -9.34 -28.48 -0.79
N VAL A 438 -8.26 -27.80 -1.15
CA VAL A 438 -8.08 -27.11 -2.42
C VAL A 438 -6.82 -27.67 -3.08
N GLU A 439 -6.98 -28.43 -4.14
CA GLU A 439 -5.90 -29.16 -4.78
C GLU A 439 -5.84 -28.84 -6.28
N VAL A 440 -4.71 -28.39 -6.79
CA VAL A 440 -4.55 -28.08 -8.20
C VAL A 440 -3.49 -28.96 -8.87
N ASN A 441 -3.87 -29.65 -9.94
CA ASN A 441 -2.94 -30.24 -10.88
C ASN A 441 -2.58 -29.18 -11.94
N ILE A 442 -1.30 -28.79 -12.00
CA ILE A 442 -0.79 -27.84 -12.99
C ILE A 442 -0.35 -28.63 -14.22
N LEU A 443 -0.98 -28.35 -15.35
CA LEU A 443 -0.75 -29.11 -16.58
C LEU A 443 0.65 -28.79 -17.14
N ASP A 444 1.34 -29.85 -17.59
CA ASP A 444 2.65 -29.77 -18.25
C ASP A 444 3.74 -29.04 -17.42
N PHE A 445 3.59 -29.06 -16.08
CA PHE A 445 4.54 -28.47 -15.15
C PHE A 445 5.31 -29.54 -14.38
N ASN A 446 6.64 -29.40 -14.36
CA ASN A 446 7.55 -30.23 -13.58
C ASN A 446 8.45 -29.32 -12.74
N GLY A 447 8.02 -28.98 -11.54
CA GLY A 447 8.76 -28.14 -10.62
C GLY A 447 8.35 -28.39 -9.17
N ASN A 448 9.15 -27.91 -8.23
CA ASN A 448 8.80 -27.90 -6.81
C ASN A 448 8.23 -26.52 -6.45
N LEU A 449 7.01 -26.50 -5.92
CA LEU A 449 6.31 -25.28 -5.51
C LEU A 449 6.05 -25.21 -4.00
N TYR A 450 6.55 -26.16 -3.21
CA TYR A 450 6.32 -26.16 -1.76
C TYR A 450 6.82 -24.87 -1.12
N GLY A 451 5.95 -24.24 -0.32
CA GLY A 451 6.19 -22.95 0.32
C GLY A 451 6.02 -21.73 -0.60
N GLU A 452 5.81 -21.94 -1.89
CA GLU A 452 5.55 -20.84 -2.81
C GLU A 452 4.10 -20.37 -2.73
N CYS A 453 3.91 -19.07 -2.94
CA CYS A 453 2.58 -18.46 -3.07
C CYS A 453 2.17 -18.47 -4.54
N ILE A 454 1.03 -19.08 -4.85
CA ILE A 454 0.47 -19.08 -6.20
C ILE A 454 -0.93 -18.49 -6.22
N GLN A 455 -1.35 -17.97 -7.38
CA GLN A 455 -2.68 -17.41 -7.58
C GLN A 455 -3.45 -18.21 -8.63
N LEU A 456 -4.67 -18.58 -8.29
CA LEU A 456 -5.60 -19.33 -9.14
C LEU A 456 -6.66 -18.37 -9.68
N GLU A 457 -6.83 -18.34 -11.00
CA GLU A 457 -7.88 -17.61 -11.71
C GLU A 457 -8.95 -18.63 -12.17
N PHE A 458 -10.14 -18.58 -11.58
CA PHE A 458 -11.23 -19.48 -11.94
C PHE A 458 -11.82 -19.11 -13.29
N VAL A 459 -11.92 -20.10 -14.19
CA VAL A 459 -12.46 -19.89 -15.54
C VAL A 459 -13.79 -20.58 -15.71
N ARG A 460 -13.90 -21.88 -15.39
CA ARG A 460 -15.15 -22.65 -15.57
C ARG A 460 -15.23 -23.81 -14.59
N ARG A 461 -16.44 -24.11 -14.13
CA ARG A 461 -16.75 -25.36 -13.42
C ARG A 461 -16.92 -26.48 -14.41
N LEU A 462 -16.22 -27.61 -14.21
CA LEU A 462 -16.29 -28.78 -15.08
C LEU A 462 -17.37 -29.75 -14.63
N ARG A 463 -17.40 -30.05 -13.33
CA ARG A 463 -18.32 -31.01 -12.74
C ARG A 463 -18.39 -30.96 -11.23
N ASP A 464 -19.35 -31.67 -10.64
CA ASP A 464 -19.42 -31.94 -9.22
C ASP A 464 -18.32 -32.90 -8.75
N GLU A 465 -18.06 -32.91 -7.44
CA GLU A 465 -17.23 -33.94 -6.80
C GLU A 465 -17.91 -35.32 -6.96
N LYS A 466 -17.11 -36.33 -7.32
CA LYS A 466 -17.62 -37.70 -7.57
C LYS A 466 -16.79 -38.71 -6.81
N ARG A 467 -17.44 -39.73 -6.25
CA ARG A 467 -16.76 -40.90 -5.68
C ARG A 467 -16.50 -41.93 -6.78
N PHE A 468 -15.34 -42.56 -6.73
CA PHE A 468 -14.92 -43.58 -7.69
C PHE A 468 -14.77 -44.91 -6.97
N ASN A 469 -15.15 -46.00 -7.65
CA ASN A 469 -15.08 -47.35 -7.09
C ASN A 469 -13.70 -47.99 -7.29
N SER A 470 -12.87 -47.46 -8.21
CA SER A 470 -11.50 -47.93 -8.44
C SER A 470 -10.56 -46.77 -8.84
N LEU A 471 -9.25 -47.00 -8.77
CA LEU A 471 -8.23 -46.06 -9.20
C LEU A 471 -8.26 -45.87 -10.71
N GLU A 472 -8.59 -46.88 -11.47
CA GLU A 472 -8.71 -46.84 -12.91
C GLU A 472 -9.84 -45.92 -13.36
N GLU A 473 -10.99 -46.01 -12.67
CA GLU A 473 -12.16 -45.13 -12.93
C GLU A 473 -11.80 -43.67 -12.64
N LEU A 474 -11.08 -43.41 -11.55
CA LEU A 474 -10.58 -42.08 -11.21
C LEU A 474 -9.58 -41.56 -12.28
N GLN A 475 -8.63 -42.38 -12.70
CA GLN A 475 -7.65 -42.02 -13.71
C GLN A 475 -8.30 -41.64 -15.06
N GLN A 476 -9.27 -42.44 -15.51
CA GLN A 476 -10.02 -42.14 -16.73
C GLN A 476 -10.75 -40.80 -16.63
N GLN A 477 -11.37 -40.52 -15.49
CA GLN A 477 -12.05 -39.25 -15.28
C GLN A 477 -11.06 -38.09 -15.30
N LEU A 478 -9.89 -38.20 -14.68
CA LEU A 478 -8.84 -37.16 -14.67
C LEU A 478 -8.33 -36.88 -16.10
N ILE A 479 -8.22 -37.90 -16.93
CA ILE A 479 -7.87 -37.75 -18.36
C ILE A 479 -8.93 -36.94 -19.11
N MET A 480 -10.23 -37.22 -18.85
CA MET A 480 -11.33 -36.46 -19.47
C MET A 480 -11.36 -35.02 -19.00
N ASP A 481 -11.19 -34.79 -17.69
CA ASP A 481 -11.15 -33.46 -17.09
C ASP A 481 -9.96 -32.63 -17.65
N ARG A 482 -8.78 -33.24 -17.77
CA ARG A 482 -7.59 -32.60 -18.40
C ARG A 482 -7.89 -32.19 -19.83
N ARG A 483 -8.53 -33.04 -20.60
CA ARG A 483 -8.92 -32.71 -22.00
C ARG A 483 -9.84 -31.51 -22.05
N GLN A 484 -10.87 -31.50 -21.21
CA GLN A 484 -11.77 -30.35 -21.11
C GLN A 484 -11.03 -29.04 -20.71
N VAL A 485 -10.12 -29.12 -19.76
CA VAL A 485 -9.28 -27.94 -19.39
C VAL A 485 -8.49 -27.43 -20.60
N LEU A 486 -7.89 -28.33 -21.38
CA LEU A 486 -7.12 -27.96 -22.57
C LEU A 486 -7.98 -27.35 -23.69
N GLU A 487 -9.25 -27.75 -23.80
CA GLU A 487 -10.20 -27.19 -24.74
C GLU A 487 -10.74 -25.81 -24.29
N ILE A 488 -10.79 -25.54 -22.98
CA ILE A 488 -11.31 -24.28 -22.39
C ILE A 488 -10.23 -23.21 -22.30
N LEU A 489 -8.98 -23.57 -21.98
CA LEU A 489 -7.86 -22.69 -21.75
C LEU A 489 -6.83 -22.72 -22.86
#